data_e20e320ce8c190b5336035ed3d111590
#
_entry.id   e20e320ce8c190b5336035ed3d111590
#
_cell.length_a   1.000
_cell.length_b   1.000
_cell.length_c   1.000
_cell.angle_alpha   90.00
_cell.angle_beta   90.00
_cell.angle_gamma   90.00
#
_symmetry.space_group_name_H-M   'P 1'
#
loop_
_entity.id
_entity.type
_entity.pdbx_description
1 polymer ?
#
loop_
_entity_poly.entity_id
_entity_poly.type
_entity_poly.pdbx_seq_one_letter_code
_entity_poly.pdbx_strand_id
1 'polypeptide(L)'
;PTPSVLEVAEDPLALLFYFMPPKLWAQIAVESNTYHRQSIPERARAIRKQQRKSSGEVEDLGDIRRRLAGVKDIEGYEVLQVMGLLIARMLAPIRKGIVAHWSVAKVGAMPANRFSLFMSKNRFFHIMDYMHFSNNKSPRAKTDRAWKIRPVVDVLQRTFARGYRVPPIISFDEATLPSRSRYKPTQQFNKDKPHKRGTKVFVAACAKKAYCMR
;
A
#
# COMPACT_ATOMS: atom_id res chain seq x y z
N PRO A 1 -17.19 4.73 -20.69
CA PRO A 1 -15.82 5.29 -20.73
C PRO A 1 -15.77 6.55 -21.57
N THR A 2 -14.82 7.42 -21.30
CA THR A 2 -14.49 8.56 -22.15
C THR A 2 -13.58 8.11 -23.30
N PRO A 3 -13.48 8.87 -24.42
CA PRO A 3 -12.56 8.53 -25.49
C PRO A 3 -11.12 8.33 -25.02
N SER A 4 -10.62 9.18 -24.12
CA SER A 4 -9.27 9.10 -23.58
C SER A 4 -8.96 7.81 -22.79
N VAL A 5 -9.95 7.12 -22.21
CA VAL A 5 -9.76 5.79 -21.62
C VAL A 5 -9.72 4.72 -22.71
N LEU A 6 -10.54 4.87 -23.76
CA LEU A 6 -10.58 3.91 -24.85
C LEU A 6 -9.28 3.87 -25.64
N GLU A 7 -8.60 5.00 -25.79
CA GLU A 7 -7.28 5.10 -26.43
C GLU A 7 -6.20 4.24 -25.74
N VAL A 8 -6.31 4.01 -24.42
CA VAL A 8 -5.36 3.23 -23.64
C VAL A 8 -5.89 1.87 -23.18
N ALA A 9 -7.11 1.50 -23.58
CA ALA A 9 -7.82 0.34 -23.04
C ALA A 9 -7.14 -1.01 -23.39
N GLU A 10 -6.47 -1.09 -24.52
CA GLU A 10 -5.81 -2.31 -25.00
C GLU A 10 -4.44 -2.57 -24.33
N ASP A 11 -3.84 -1.56 -23.71
CA ASP A 11 -2.60 -1.71 -22.94
C ASP A 11 -2.89 -1.64 -21.43
N PRO A 12 -2.77 -2.78 -20.70
CA PRO A 12 -3.04 -2.83 -19.27
C PRO A 12 -2.16 -1.89 -18.44
N LEU A 13 -0.92 -1.65 -18.86
CA LEU A 13 0.00 -0.76 -18.15
C LEU A 13 -0.35 0.71 -18.40
N ALA A 14 -0.66 1.07 -19.64
CA ALA A 14 -1.14 2.41 -19.99
C ALA A 14 -2.47 2.72 -19.27
N LEU A 15 -3.38 1.75 -19.20
CA LEU A 15 -4.63 1.87 -18.46
C LEU A 15 -4.40 2.06 -16.95
N LEU A 16 -3.46 1.30 -16.37
CA LEU A 16 -3.06 1.48 -14.97
C LEU A 16 -2.54 2.91 -14.74
N PHE A 17 -1.64 3.39 -15.60
CA PHE A 17 -1.08 4.72 -15.46
C PHE A 17 -2.06 5.85 -15.80
N TYR A 18 -3.10 5.58 -16.56
CA TYR A 18 -4.20 6.53 -16.76
C TYR A 18 -4.90 6.85 -15.43
N PHE A 19 -5.17 5.82 -14.61
CA PHE A 19 -5.84 5.97 -13.32
C PHE A 19 -4.87 6.27 -12.17
N MET A 20 -3.70 5.68 -12.18
CA MET A 20 -2.65 5.81 -11.16
C MET A 20 -1.33 6.26 -11.80
N PRO A 21 -1.19 7.57 -12.11
CA PRO A 21 -0.09 8.09 -12.92
C PRO A 21 1.28 7.87 -12.27
N PRO A 22 2.37 7.78 -13.06
CA PRO A 22 3.74 7.58 -12.56
C PRO A 22 4.15 8.55 -11.45
N LYS A 23 3.68 9.79 -11.52
CA LYS A 23 3.92 10.81 -10.49
C LYS A 23 3.40 10.40 -9.11
N LEU A 24 2.30 9.64 -9.05
CA LEU A 24 1.77 9.13 -7.77
C LEU A 24 2.76 8.15 -7.12
N TRP A 25 3.33 7.24 -7.90
CA TRP A 25 4.29 6.25 -7.40
C TRP A 25 5.59 6.90 -6.93
N ALA A 26 6.08 7.89 -7.69
CA ALA A 26 7.24 8.71 -7.29
C ALA A 26 6.96 9.45 -5.97
N GLN A 27 5.78 10.05 -5.81
CA GLN A 27 5.40 10.72 -4.57
C GLN A 27 5.34 9.75 -3.39
N ILE A 28 4.77 8.55 -3.56
CA ILE A 28 4.74 7.52 -2.51
C ILE A 28 6.17 7.13 -2.09
N ALA A 29 7.09 6.98 -3.04
CA ALA A 29 8.49 6.68 -2.75
C ALA A 29 9.14 7.81 -1.92
N VAL A 30 8.95 9.07 -2.30
CA VAL A 30 9.48 10.24 -1.57
C VAL A 30 8.95 10.28 -0.14
N GLU A 31 7.65 10.10 0.07
CA GLU A 31 7.05 10.11 1.41
C GLU A 31 7.52 8.90 2.26
N SER A 32 7.70 7.75 1.63
CA SER A 32 8.22 6.54 2.27
C SER A 32 9.67 6.73 2.74
N ASN A 33 10.52 7.31 1.89
CA ASN A 33 11.90 7.61 2.24
C ASN A 33 12.00 8.69 3.34
N THR A 34 11.10 9.67 3.30
CA THR A 34 10.99 10.70 4.35
C THR A 34 10.62 10.05 5.68
N TYR A 35 9.64 9.16 5.70
CA TYR A 35 9.24 8.43 6.89
C TYR A 35 10.35 7.51 7.40
N HIS A 36 11.05 6.80 6.49
CA HIS A 36 12.20 5.99 6.86
C HIS A 36 13.23 6.82 7.63
N ARG A 37 13.70 7.94 7.06
CA ARG A 37 14.67 8.82 7.70
C ARG A 37 14.20 9.37 9.05
N GLN A 38 12.93 9.78 9.14
CA GLN A 38 12.33 10.27 10.39
C GLN A 38 12.25 9.20 11.48
N SER A 39 12.08 7.94 11.12
CA SER A 39 11.92 6.81 12.04
C SER A 39 13.25 6.24 12.57
N ILE A 40 14.39 6.52 11.93
CA ILE A 40 15.70 5.96 12.29
C ILE A 40 16.04 6.12 13.78
N PRO A 41 15.90 7.31 14.43
CA PRO A 41 16.29 7.48 15.82
C PRO A 41 15.47 6.59 16.78
N GLU A 42 14.19 6.44 16.52
CA GLU A 42 13.30 5.63 17.33
C GLU A 42 13.55 4.13 17.12
N ARG A 43 13.68 3.69 15.87
CA ARG A 43 14.00 2.30 15.53
C ARG A 43 15.34 1.86 16.08
N ALA A 44 16.35 2.71 16.01
CA ALA A 44 17.67 2.41 16.58
C ALA A 44 17.59 2.16 18.09
N ARG A 45 16.82 3.00 18.82
CA ARG A 45 16.58 2.78 20.26
C ARG A 45 15.84 1.48 20.54
N ALA A 46 14.84 1.16 19.71
CA ALA A 46 14.07 -0.08 19.85
C ALA A 46 14.93 -1.32 19.60
N ILE A 47 15.77 -1.32 18.55
CA ILE A 47 16.70 -2.42 18.24
C ILE A 47 17.67 -2.62 19.43
N ARG A 48 18.32 -1.54 19.90
CA ARG A 48 19.24 -1.64 21.04
C ARG A 48 18.56 -2.14 22.31
N LYS A 49 17.31 -1.71 22.56
CA LYS A 49 16.51 -2.23 23.70
C LYS A 49 16.23 -3.72 23.55
N GLN A 50 15.98 -4.20 22.34
CA GLN A 50 15.76 -5.61 22.09
C GLN A 50 17.04 -6.43 22.23
N GLN A 51 18.19 -5.96 21.72
CA GLN A 51 19.49 -6.59 21.88
C GLN A 51 19.86 -6.74 23.37
N ARG A 52 19.60 -5.73 24.20
CA ARG A 52 19.82 -5.80 25.66
C ARG A 52 18.97 -6.84 26.38
N LYS A 53 17.84 -7.27 25.79
CA LYS A 53 17.00 -8.34 26.34
C LYS A 53 17.43 -9.73 25.89
N SER A 54 18.15 -9.81 24.80
CA SER A 54 18.74 -11.03 24.27
C SER A 54 20.17 -11.12 24.82
N SER A 55 20.65 -12.31 25.15
CA SER A 55 21.99 -12.53 25.70
C SER A 55 23.15 -12.36 24.70
N GLY A 56 22.95 -11.57 23.65
CA GLY A 56 23.91 -11.30 22.58
C GLY A 56 24.67 -9.97 22.74
N GLU A 57 25.56 -9.71 21.81
CA GLU A 57 26.30 -8.46 21.71
C GLU A 57 25.35 -7.27 21.43
N VAL A 58 25.58 -6.15 22.10
CA VAL A 58 24.78 -4.93 22.00
C VAL A 58 25.53 -3.90 21.16
N GLU A 59 25.07 -3.67 19.94
CA GLU A 59 25.65 -2.65 19.03
C GLU A 59 25.58 -1.24 19.63
N ASP A 60 26.53 -0.37 19.26
CA ASP A 60 26.40 1.05 19.57
C ASP A 60 25.25 1.71 18.83
N LEU A 61 24.65 2.72 19.46
CA LEU A 61 23.50 3.43 18.90
C LEU A 61 23.86 4.17 17.59
N GLY A 62 25.08 4.67 17.48
CA GLY A 62 25.59 5.31 16.26
C GLY A 62 25.72 4.34 15.10
N ASP A 63 26.22 3.14 15.36
CA ASP A 63 26.37 2.09 14.35
C ASP A 63 25.02 1.59 13.85
N ILE A 64 24.07 1.37 14.76
CA ILE A 64 22.71 1.01 14.37
C ILE A 64 22.09 2.11 13.48
N ARG A 65 22.25 3.39 13.84
CA ARG A 65 21.74 4.51 13.03
C ARG A 65 22.39 4.57 11.66
N ARG A 66 23.73 4.40 11.60
CA ARG A 66 24.50 4.41 10.34
C ARG A 66 24.05 3.28 9.42
N ARG A 67 23.89 2.08 9.97
CA ARG A 67 23.38 0.89 9.24
C ARG A 67 21.96 1.12 8.70
N LEU A 68 21.07 1.69 9.50
CA LEU A 68 19.70 2.02 9.04
C LEU A 68 19.70 3.10 7.97
N ALA A 69 20.54 4.13 8.09
CA ALA A 69 20.64 5.20 7.11
C ALA A 69 21.28 4.76 5.79
N GLY A 70 22.12 3.73 5.81
CA GLY A 70 22.76 3.18 4.61
C GLY A 70 21.88 2.32 3.72
N VAL A 71 20.61 2.10 4.09
CA VAL A 71 19.66 1.35 3.25
C VAL A 71 19.26 2.20 2.04
N LYS A 72 19.34 1.60 0.85
CA LYS A 72 18.99 2.25 -0.42
C LYS A 72 17.57 2.84 -0.37
N ASP A 73 17.44 4.08 -0.83
CA ASP A 73 16.14 4.76 -0.98
C ASP A 73 15.16 3.92 -1.84
N ILE A 74 13.89 4.06 -1.52
CA ILE A 74 12.77 3.40 -2.24
C ILE A 74 12.50 4.19 -3.51
N GLU A 75 12.39 3.49 -4.63
CA GLU A 75 12.07 4.05 -5.93
C GLU A 75 10.59 3.82 -6.29
N GLY A 76 10.01 4.70 -7.11
CA GLY A 76 8.60 4.61 -7.49
C GLY A 76 8.24 3.28 -8.19
N TYR A 77 9.14 2.74 -9.03
CA TYR A 77 8.93 1.45 -9.69
C TYR A 77 8.93 0.28 -8.70
N GLU A 78 9.69 0.35 -7.60
CA GLU A 78 9.70 -0.69 -6.57
C GLU A 78 8.35 -0.71 -5.79
N VAL A 79 7.75 0.47 -5.56
CA VAL A 79 6.40 0.55 -4.98
C VAL A 79 5.39 -0.14 -5.90
N LEU A 80 5.49 0.10 -7.21
CA LEU A 80 4.64 -0.56 -8.20
C LEU A 80 4.86 -2.08 -8.22
N GLN A 81 6.12 -2.54 -8.15
CA GLN A 81 6.43 -3.97 -8.03
C GLN A 81 5.82 -4.61 -6.78
N VAL A 82 5.90 -3.94 -5.62
CA VAL A 82 5.26 -4.41 -4.38
C VAL A 82 3.75 -4.55 -4.58
N MET A 83 3.10 -3.57 -5.21
CA MET A 83 1.65 -3.66 -5.53
C MET A 83 1.36 -4.83 -6.46
N GLY A 84 2.16 -5.04 -7.50
CA GLY A 84 2.05 -6.20 -8.40
C GLY A 84 2.18 -7.55 -7.65
N LEU A 85 3.14 -7.67 -6.75
CA LEU A 85 3.33 -8.87 -5.92
C LEU A 85 2.14 -9.10 -4.95
N LEU A 86 1.55 -8.04 -4.40
CA LEU A 86 0.35 -8.15 -3.57
C LEU A 86 -0.86 -8.61 -4.39
N ILE A 87 -1.03 -8.12 -5.62
CA ILE A 87 -2.08 -8.58 -6.55
C ILE A 87 -1.83 -10.04 -6.94
N ALA A 88 -0.60 -10.40 -7.29
CA ALA A 88 -0.24 -11.79 -7.59
C ALA A 88 -0.55 -12.74 -6.42
N ARG A 89 -0.28 -12.30 -5.18
CA ARG A 89 -0.69 -13.04 -3.97
C ARG A 89 -2.21 -13.21 -3.84
N MET A 90 -2.99 -12.20 -4.23
CA MET A 90 -4.46 -12.30 -4.21
C MET A 90 -4.97 -13.32 -5.20
N LEU A 91 -4.36 -13.40 -6.38
CA LEU A 91 -4.72 -14.36 -7.45
C LEU A 91 -4.26 -15.78 -7.16
N ALA A 92 -3.08 -15.94 -6.52
CA ALA A 92 -2.48 -17.23 -6.19
C ALA A 92 -2.05 -17.29 -4.70
N PRO A 93 -2.99 -17.35 -3.75
CA PRO A 93 -2.68 -17.28 -2.33
C PRO A 93 -2.00 -18.55 -1.82
N ILE A 94 -0.93 -18.40 -1.03
CA ILE A 94 -0.32 -19.49 -0.27
C ILE A 94 -0.79 -19.40 1.18
N ARG A 95 -1.38 -20.50 1.71
CA ARG A 95 -1.97 -20.54 3.07
C ARG A 95 -0.97 -20.28 4.19
N LYS A 96 0.32 -20.62 3.99
CA LYS A 96 1.42 -20.39 4.96
C LYS A 96 1.83 -18.91 5.10
N GLY A 97 1.12 -17.99 4.47
CA GLY A 97 1.35 -16.55 4.56
C GLY A 97 2.29 -16.00 3.48
N ILE A 98 2.49 -14.67 3.49
CA ILE A 98 3.19 -13.96 2.42
C ILE A 98 4.65 -14.40 2.26
N VAL A 99 5.33 -14.72 3.36
CA VAL A 99 6.75 -15.14 3.34
C VAL A 99 6.96 -16.41 2.51
N ALA A 100 5.95 -17.29 2.45
CA ALA A 100 6.04 -18.53 1.70
C ALA A 100 6.19 -18.34 0.18
N HIS A 101 5.86 -17.16 -0.36
CA HIS A 101 6.08 -16.84 -1.77
C HIS A 101 7.56 -16.68 -2.15
N TRP A 102 8.48 -16.57 -1.18
CA TRP A 102 9.93 -16.61 -1.36
C TRP A 102 10.55 -17.95 -1.00
N SER A 103 9.73 -18.95 -0.59
CA SER A 103 10.24 -20.28 -0.25
C SER A 103 10.74 -21.00 -1.51
N VAL A 104 11.86 -21.69 -1.39
CA VAL A 104 12.39 -22.59 -2.45
C VAL A 104 11.68 -23.95 -2.48
N ALA A 105 10.89 -24.28 -1.45
CA ALA A 105 10.12 -25.50 -1.40
C ALA A 105 9.01 -25.50 -2.46
N LYS A 106 8.93 -26.58 -3.24
CA LYS A 106 7.83 -26.78 -4.19
C LYS A 106 6.49 -26.91 -3.44
N VAL A 107 5.44 -26.27 -3.95
CA VAL A 107 4.08 -26.39 -3.41
C VAL A 107 3.18 -26.90 -4.55
N GLY A 108 2.93 -28.20 -4.57
CA GLY A 108 2.17 -28.83 -5.65
C GLY A 108 2.82 -28.65 -7.02
N ALA A 109 2.03 -28.37 -8.04
CA ALA A 109 2.49 -28.12 -9.42
C ALA A 109 3.08 -26.71 -9.62
N MET A 110 3.05 -25.84 -8.60
CA MET A 110 3.55 -24.47 -8.72
C MET A 110 5.06 -24.44 -8.56
N PRO A 111 5.80 -23.77 -9.49
CA PRO A 111 7.23 -23.59 -9.34
C PRO A 111 7.56 -22.85 -8.05
N ALA A 112 8.63 -23.28 -7.38
CA ALA A 112 9.17 -22.62 -6.20
C ALA A 112 9.68 -21.20 -6.52
N ASN A 113 9.74 -20.34 -5.50
CA ASN A 113 10.55 -19.12 -5.50
C ASN A 113 10.18 -18.08 -6.58
N ARG A 114 8.89 -17.79 -6.74
CA ARG A 114 8.43 -16.87 -7.79
C ARG A 114 8.63 -15.39 -7.46
N PHE A 115 8.41 -14.97 -6.21
CA PHE A 115 8.53 -13.55 -5.85
C PHE A 115 9.97 -13.06 -5.87
N SER A 116 10.94 -13.94 -5.62
CA SER A 116 12.36 -13.59 -5.71
C SER A 116 12.84 -13.22 -7.10
N LEU A 117 12.10 -13.61 -8.17
CA LEU A 117 12.38 -13.18 -9.54
C LEU A 117 12.19 -11.67 -9.72
N PHE A 118 11.33 -11.07 -8.93
CA PHE A 118 10.98 -9.65 -9.04
C PHE A 118 11.61 -8.81 -7.93
N MET A 119 11.64 -9.33 -6.70
CA MET A 119 12.17 -8.59 -5.56
C MET A 119 12.63 -9.53 -4.45
N SER A 120 13.73 -9.20 -3.77
CA SER A 120 14.18 -9.94 -2.59
C SER A 120 13.17 -9.79 -1.45
N LYS A 121 13.05 -10.83 -0.61
CA LYS A 121 12.17 -10.80 0.57
C LYS A 121 12.43 -9.60 1.49
N ASN A 122 13.70 -9.35 1.80
CA ASN A 122 14.08 -8.25 2.71
C ASN A 122 13.71 -6.88 2.12
N ARG A 123 13.89 -6.69 0.80
CA ARG A 123 13.51 -5.44 0.14
C ARG A 123 12.00 -5.22 0.15
N PHE A 124 11.24 -6.26 -0.14
CA PHE A 124 9.78 -6.21 -0.06
C PHE A 124 9.29 -5.78 1.32
N PHE A 125 9.77 -6.44 2.38
CA PHE A 125 9.36 -6.09 3.74
C PHE A 125 9.86 -4.70 4.16
N HIS A 126 11.06 -4.29 3.73
CA HIS A 126 11.53 -2.93 3.95
C HIS A 126 10.57 -1.90 3.36
N ILE A 127 10.15 -2.08 2.09
CA ILE A 127 9.20 -1.17 1.44
C ILE A 127 7.84 -1.20 2.17
N MET A 128 7.32 -2.38 2.51
CA MET A 128 6.06 -2.53 3.24
C MET A 128 6.08 -1.84 4.62
N ASP A 129 7.19 -1.93 5.35
CA ASP A 129 7.36 -1.34 6.69
C ASP A 129 7.39 0.19 6.65
N TYR A 130 7.94 0.75 5.58
CA TYR A 130 8.11 2.19 5.44
C TYR A 130 7.14 2.85 4.47
N MET A 131 6.25 2.09 3.83
CA MET A 131 5.29 2.62 2.87
C MET A 131 4.42 3.72 3.49
N HIS A 132 4.54 4.92 2.94
CA HIS A 132 3.83 6.12 3.40
C HIS A 132 3.31 6.91 2.21
N PHE A 133 2.13 7.50 2.36
CA PHE A 133 1.47 8.27 1.30
C PHE A 133 1.45 9.77 1.59
N SER A 134 1.79 10.17 2.82
CA SER A 134 1.82 11.57 3.24
C SER A 134 2.72 11.76 4.46
N ASN A 135 3.27 12.98 4.61
CA ASN A 135 4.15 13.30 5.72
C ASN A 135 3.39 13.31 7.06
N ASN A 136 3.92 12.60 8.06
CA ASN A 136 3.36 12.54 9.41
C ASN A 136 3.28 13.92 10.12
N LYS A 137 4.07 14.89 9.67
CA LYS A 137 4.05 16.27 10.19
C LYS A 137 3.07 17.17 9.44
N SER A 138 2.26 16.64 8.52
CA SER A 138 1.27 17.41 7.77
C SER A 138 0.23 18.03 8.71
N PRO A 139 -0.12 19.32 8.54
CA PRO A 139 -1.21 19.95 9.31
C PRO A 139 -2.55 19.22 9.16
N ARG A 140 -2.79 18.56 8.01
CA ARG A 140 -3.99 17.75 7.75
C ARG A 140 -4.17 16.59 8.73
N ALA A 141 -3.11 16.16 9.41
CA ALA A 141 -3.19 15.09 10.42
C ALA A 141 -4.13 15.42 11.57
N LYS A 142 -4.37 16.71 11.85
CA LYS A 142 -5.26 17.18 12.92
C LYS A 142 -6.73 17.29 12.50
N THR A 143 -7.01 17.48 11.22
CA THR A 143 -8.34 17.82 10.70
C THR A 143 -8.98 16.73 9.84
N ASP A 144 -8.18 15.91 9.17
CA ASP A 144 -8.64 14.88 8.24
C ASP A 144 -8.28 13.48 8.74
N ARG A 145 -9.28 12.69 9.16
CA ARG A 145 -9.06 11.30 9.60
C ARG A 145 -8.43 10.39 8.53
N ALA A 146 -8.61 10.71 7.26
CA ALA A 146 -8.07 9.97 6.13
C ALA A 146 -6.76 10.56 5.59
N TRP A 147 -6.16 11.53 6.28
CA TRP A 147 -4.98 12.30 5.82
C TRP A 147 -3.84 11.43 5.28
N LYS A 148 -3.64 10.24 5.87
CA LYS A 148 -2.57 9.31 5.44
C LYS A 148 -2.73 8.86 3.99
N ILE A 149 -3.95 8.57 3.57
CA ILE A 149 -4.28 8.06 2.23
C ILE A 149 -4.85 9.12 1.30
N ARG A 150 -5.04 10.33 1.81
CA ARG A 150 -5.70 11.43 1.06
C ARG A 150 -5.05 11.72 -0.30
N PRO A 151 -3.72 11.77 -0.45
CA PRO A 151 -3.10 12.01 -1.76
C PRO A 151 -3.49 10.96 -2.80
N VAL A 152 -3.60 9.68 -2.41
CA VAL A 152 -4.02 8.60 -3.30
C VAL A 152 -5.51 8.75 -3.65
N VAL A 153 -6.36 9.02 -2.65
CA VAL A 153 -7.80 9.21 -2.85
C VAL A 153 -8.06 10.39 -3.79
N ASP A 154 -7.37 11.52 -3.59
CA ASP A 154 -7.53 12.72 -4.42
C ASP A 154 -7.12 12.45 -5.89
N VAL A 155 -6.10 11.64 -6.12
CA VAL A 155 -5.70 11.23 -7.47
C VAL A 155 -6.76 10.34 -8.09
N LEU A 156 -7.18 9.28 -7.40
CA LEU A 156 -8.17 8.32 -7.90
C LEU A 156 -9.52 8.99 -8.19
N GLN A 157 -10.00 9.86 -7.32
CA GLN A 157 -11.25 10.59 -7.56
C GLN A 157 -11.19 11.43 -8.84
N ARG A 158 -10.07 12.14 -9.09
CA ARG A 158 -9.89 12.93 -10.31
C ARG A 158 -9.81 12.06 -11.56
N THR A 159 -9.04 10.99 -11.51
CA THR A 159 -8.82 10.13 -12.68
C THR A 159 -10.07 9.31 -13.00
N PHE A 160 -10.79 8.83 -11.99
CA PHE A 160 -12.05 8.12 -12.19
C PHE A 160 -13.12 9.03 -12.75
N ALA A 161 -13.28 10.26 -12.24
CA ALA A 161 -14.21 11.23 -12.80
C ALA A 161 -13.88 11.59 -14.27
N ARG A 162 -12.58 11.66 -14.61
CA ARG A 162 -12.13 11.90 -15.99
C ARG A 162 -12.41 10.70 -16.92
N GLY A 163 -12.30 9.48 -16.39
CA GLY A 163 -12.37 8.24 -17.17
C GLY A 163 -13.79 7.82 -17.58
N TYR A 164 -14.82 8.42 -16.98
CA TYR A 164 -16.18 7.99 -17.20
C TYR A 164 -17.17 9.16 -17.19
N ARG A 165 -18.09 9.19 -18.17
CA ARG A 165 -19.20 10.15 -18.17
C ARG A 165 -20.23 9.73 -17.15
N VAL A 166 -20.67 10.68 -16.32
CA VAL A 166 -21.70 10.42 -15.30
C VAL A 166 -22.98 9.93 -15.97
N PRO A 167 -23.51 8.76 -15.61
CA PRO A 167 -24.73 8.21 -16.16
C PRO A 167 -25.96 8.88 -15.51
N PRO A 168 -27.15 8.77 -16.11
CA PRO A 168 -28.37 9.33 -15.54
C PRO A 168 -28.79 8.65 -14.23
N ILE A 169 -28.37 7.41 -13.99
CA ILE A 169 -28.70 6.66 -12.79
C ILE A 169 -27.40 6.26 -12.07
N ILE A 170 -27.27 6.74 -10.82
CA ILE A 170 -26.14 6.50 -9.94
C ILE A 170 -26.60 5.66 -8.77
N SER A 171 -25.84 4.63 -8.42
CA SER A 171 -25.95 3.90 -7.16
C SER A 171 -25.02 4.52 -6.12
N PHE A 172 -25.53 4.71 -4.92
CA PHE A 172 -24.75 5.20 -3.78
C PHE A 172 -24.93 4.25 -2.62
N ASP A 173 -23.82 3.71 -2.12
CA ASP A 173 -23.84 2.76 -1.00
C ASP A 173 -22.57 2.90 -0.16
N GLU A 174 -22.59 2.26 1.00
CA GLU A 174 -21.45 2.17 1.89
C GLU A 174 -20.75 0.81 1.80
N ALA A 175 -19.43 0.88 1.57
CA ALA A 175 -18.55 -0.27 1.62
C ALA A 175 -17.72 -0.26 2.91
N THR A 176 -17.30 -1.43 3.36
CA THR A 176 -16.38 -1.57 4.49
C THR A 176 -15.05 -2.13 4.00
N LEU A 177 -13.98 -1.34 4.13
CA LEU A 177 -12.62 -1.82 3.92
C LEU A 177 -12.15 -2.57 5.16
N PRO A 178 -12.02 -3.91 5.13
CA PRO A 178 -11.70 -4.70 6.31
C PRO A 178 -10.37 -4.30 6.94
N SER A 179 -10.33 -4.18 8.26
CA SER A 179 -9.09 -3.92 8.99
C SER A 179 -9.12 -4.56 10.36
N ARG A 180 -8.06 -5.27 10.71
CA ARG A 180 -7.87 -5.90 12.03
C ARG A 180 -7.04 -5.06 13.00
N SER A 181 -6.46 -3.95 12.53
CA SER A 181 -5.60 -3.10 13.36
C SER A 181 -6.40 -2.36 14.42
N ARG A 182 -6.08 -2.57 15.69
CA ARG A 182 -6.68 -1.86 16.83
C ARG A 182 -6.28 -0.37 16.89
N TYR A 183 -5.19 -0.01 16.22
CA TYR A 183 -4.63 1.36 16.24
C TYR A 183 -5.17 2.25 15.13
N LYS A 184 -6.14 1.77 14.33
CA LYS A 184 -6.67 2.53 13.21
C LYS A 184 -7.83 3.43 13.67
N PRO A 185 -7.66 4.76 13.69
CA PRO A 185 -8.67 5.69 14.22
C PRO A 185 -9.96 5.74 13.38
N THR A 186 -9.90 5.24 12.13
CA THR A 186 -11.06 5.18 11.23
C THR A 186 -11.81 3.84 11.30
N GLN A 187 -11.38 2.92 12.19
CA GLN A 187 -12.03 1.63 12.31
C GLN A 187 -13.41 1.78 12.97
N GLN A 188 -14.41 1.21 12.33
CA GLN A 188 -15.77 1.08 12.85
C GLN A 188 -16.16 -0.39 12.97
N PHE A 189 -17.09 -0.68 13.87
CA PHE A 189 -17.69 -1.99 14.02
C PHE A 189 -19.12 -1.96 13.47
N ASN A 190 -19.43 -2.89 12.56
CA ASN A 190 -20.78 -3.11 12.05
C ASN A 190 -21.10 -4.60 12.13
N LYS A 191 -22.10 -4.96 12.97
CA LYS A 191 -22.46 -6.37 13.21
C LYS A 191 -23.08 -7.05 11.98
N ASP A 192 -23.69 -6.27 11.09
CA ASP A 192 -24.49 -6.77 9.97
C ASP A 192 -23.66 -7.00 8.70
N LYS A 193 -22.39 -6.59 8.69
CA LYS A 193 -21.47 -6.82 7.55
C LYS A 193 -20.65 -8.10 7.75
N PRO A 194 -20.33 -8.83 6.68
CA PRO A 194 -19.48 -10.04 6.75
C PRO A 194 -18.13 -9.76 7.44
N HIS A 195 -17.54 -8.61 7.14
CA HIS A 195 -16.36 -8.10 7.83
C HIS A 195 -16.77 -7.04 8.84
N LYS A 196 -16.95 -7.45 10.08
CA LYS A 196 -17.52 -6.63 11.17
C LYS A 196 -16.66 -5.43 11.54
N ARG A 197 -15.35 -5.41 11.24
CA ARG A 197 -14.43 -4.33 11.58
C ARG A 197 -13.70 -3.80 10.34
N GLY A 198 -13.72 -2.50 10.14
CA GLY A 198 -13.07 -1.86 9.02
C GLY A 198 -13.32 -0.37 8.93
N THR A 199 -12.77 0.26 7.91
CA THR A 199 -13.07 1.66 7.58
C THR A 199 -14.29 1.70 6.69
N LYS A 200 -15.30 2.44 7.09
CA LYS A 200 -16.47 2.75 6.27
C LYS A 200 -16.07 3.75 5.18
N VAL A 201 -16.43 3.45 3.94
CA VAL A 201 -16.28 4.34 2.79
C VAL A 201 -17.61 4.45 2.07
N PHE A 202 -17.90 5.61 1.54
CA PHE A 202 -19.07 5.83 0.69
C PHE A 202 -18.61 5.73 -0.77
N VAL A 203 -19.36 4.98 -1.58
CA VAL A 203 -19.04 4.72 -2.97
C VAL A 203 -20.21 5.18 -3.84
N ALA A 204 -19.92 6.06 -4.79
CA ALA A 204 -20.84 6.41 -5.86
C ALA A 204 -20.41 5.69 -7.13
N ALA A 205 -21.32 4.92 -7.73
CA ALA A 205 -21.03 4.10 -8.90
C ALA A 205 -22.14 4.20 -9.96
N CYS A 206 -21.79 3.92 -11.20
CA CYS A 206 -22.78 3.73 -12.27
C CYS A 206 -23.64 2.52 -11.98
N ALA A 207 -24.97 2.69 -11.89
CA ALA A 207 -25.89 1.60 -11.56
C ALA A 207 -25.88 0.45 -12.58
N LYS A 208 -25.57 0.72 -13.86
CA LYS A 208 -25.54 -0.30 -14.93
C LYS A 208 -24.18 -1.00 -15.08
N LYS A 209 -23.07 -0.28 -14.87
CA LYS A 209 -21.71 -0.78 -15.16
C LYS A 209 -20.86 -0.98 -13.90
N ALA A 210 -21.38 -0.65 -12.72
CA ALA A 210 -20.66 -0.68 -11.45
C ALA A 210 -19.34 0.11 -11.45
N TYR A 211 -19.16 1.05 -12.39
CA TYR A 211 -17.97 1.89 -12.43
C TYR A 211 -17.98 2.86 -11.24
N CYS A 212 -16.94 2.78 -10.42
CA CYS A 212 -16.76 3.66 -9.26
C CYS A 212 -16.36 5.06 -9.72
N MET A 213 -17.14 6.07 -9.36
CA MET A 213 -16.88 7.47 -9.71
C MET A 213 -16.29 8.25 -8.53
N ARG A 214 -16.64 7.84 -7.31
CA ARG A 214 -16.19 8.51 -6.08
C ARG A 214 -16.23 7.57 -4.88
#